data_b26192e44a042f36b0840fe2e33bb4eb
#
_entry.id   b26192e44a042f36b0840fe2e33bb4eb
#
_cell.length_a   1.000
_cell.length_b   1.000
_cell.length_c   1.000
_cell.angle_alpha   90.00
_cell.angle_beta   90.00
_cell.angle_gamma   90.00
#
_symmetry.space_group_name_H-M   'P 1'
#
loop_
_entity.id
_entity.type
_entity.pdbx_description
1 polymer ?
#
loop_
_entity_poly.entity_id
_entity_poly.type
_entity_poly.pdbx_seq_one_letter_code
_entity_poly.pdbx_strand_id
1 'polypeptide(L)'
;MRHILFAITMLMLCLSVNGQELKVTGSRKAVRTSGDVLVFITPVASLATVLATQDWQGLKQGVFTGVTTLGVTYALKYLVKKERPDFSDNHSFPSMHTSVSFAGAAFIQRRYGWKWGIPAYAVSTYVGWSRVYGKKHDWWDVAAGAVIGAGSAYIFTRPFAKKHNLSISPVAGDALSYAPFYYQLFLQFSNV
;
A
#
# COMPACT_ATOMS: atom_id res chain seq x y z
N MET A 1 -16.26 6.52 -15.13
CA MET A 1 -16.95 6.64 -13.83
C MET A 1 -17.74 5.38 -13.47
N ARG A 2 -18.58 4.80 -14.37
CA ARG A 2 -19.37 3.58 -14.07
C ARG A 2 -18.52 2.37 -13.63
N HIS A 3 -17.33 2.14 -14.19
CA HIS A 3 -16.46 1.00 -13.85
C HIS A 3 -15.76 1.17 -12.50
N ILE A 4 -15.52 2.41 -12.06
CA ILE A 4 -14.92 2.70 -10.75
C ILE A 4 -15.94 2.46 -9.63
N LEU A 5 -17.20 2.86 -9.85
CA LEU A 5 -18.29 2.58 -8.91
C LEU A 5 -18.52 1.07 -8.74
N PHE A 6 -18.45 0.30 -9.83
CA PHE A 6 -18.60 -1.14 -9.80
C PHE A 6 -17.46 -1.84 -9.03
N ALA A 7 -16.23 -1.36 -9.17
CA ALA A 7 -15.08 -1.87 -8.42
C ALA A 7 -15.21 -1.57 -6.91
N ILE A 8 -15.71 -0.38 -6.55
CA ILE A 8 -15.93 0.01 -5.15
C ILE A 8 -17.08 -0.80 -4.54
N THR A 9 -18.18 -1.04 -5.26
CA THR A 9 -19.30 -1.87 -4.78
C THR A 9 -18.91 -3.34 -4.63
N MET A 10 -18.10 -3.89 -5.53
CA MET A 10 -17.55 -5.24 -5.40
C MET A 10 -16.63 -5.37 -4.17
N LEU A 11 -15.82 -4.35 -3.87
CA LEU A 11 -14.96 -4.30 -2.69
C LEU A 11 -15.80 -4.27 -1.39
N MET A 12 -16.95 -3.59 -1.39
CA MET A 12 -17.86 -3.50 -0.23
C MET A 12 -18.67 -4.79 0.00
N LEU A 13 -19.01 -5.54 -1.05
CA LEU A 13 -19.77 -6.80 -0.94
C LEU A 13 -18.96 -7.96 -0.32
N CYS A 14 -17.62 -7.90 -0.37
CA CYS A 14 -16.75 -8.92 0.23
C CYS A 14 -16.68 -8.88 1.77
N LEU A 15 -17.37 -7.94 2.43
CA LEU A 15 -17.28 -7.73 3.89
C LEU A 15 -18.40 -8.40 4.69
N SER A 16 -19.32 -9.12 4.05
CA SER A 16 -20.49 -9.71 4.73
C SER A 16 -20.40 -11.24 4.76
N VAL A 17 -19.67 -11.80 5.72
CA VAL A 17 -19.78 -13.23 6.09
C VAL A 17 -20.18 -13.32 7.55
N ASN A 18 -21.44 -13.78 7.78
CA ASN A 18 -22.00 -14.04 9.10
C ASN A 18 -21.60 -15.45 9.57
N GLY A 19 -20.68 -15.55 10.53
CA GLY A 19 -20.41 -16.74 11.32
C GLY A 19 -20.88 -16.53 12.76
N GLN A 20 -21.15 -17.61 13.51
CA GLN A 20 -21.44 -17.52 14.95
C GLN A 20 -20.17 -17.04 15.69
N GLU A 21 -20.10 -15.74 15.93
CA GLU A 21 -18.95 -15.09 16.56
C GLU A 21 -19.00 -15.27 18.08
N LEU A 22 -17.86 -15.59 18.70
CA LEU A 22 -17.62 -15.27 20.10
C LEU A 22 -17.93 -13.77 20.28
N LYS A 23 -18.94 -13.46 21.08
CA LYS A 23 -19.48 -12.10 21.24
C LYS A 23 -18.42 -11.20 21.87
N VAL A 24 -17.53 -10.65 21.03
CA VAL A 24 -16.52 -9.70 21.47
C VAL A 24 -17.21 -8.39 21.81
N THR A 25 -17.15 -7.98 23.07
CA THR A 25 -17.83 -6.80 23.62
C THR A 25 -16.84 -5.77 24.17
N GLY A 26 -17.31 -4.58 24.49
CA GLY A 26 -16.51 -3.53 25.11
C GLY A 26 -15.37 -2.99 24.25
N SER A 27 -14.22 -2.73 24.84
CA SER A 27 -13.05 -2.14 24.21
C SER A 27 -12.53 -2.94 23.02
N ARG A 28 -12.60 -4.27 23.08
CA ARG A 28 -12.17 -5.14 21.97
C ARG A 28 -13.01 -4.95 20.72
N LYS A 29 -14.33 -4.79 20.87
CA LYS A 29 -15.23 -4.51 19.76
C LYS A 29 -14.93 -3.13 19.15
N ALA A 30 -14.74 -2.12 20.00
CA ALA A 30 -14.42 -0.77 19.53
C ALA A 30 -13.09 -0.74 18.73
N VAL A 31 -12.03 -1.35 19.25
CA VAL A 31 -10.74 -1.43 18.57
C VAL A 31 -10.83 -2.24 17.26
N ARG A 32 -11.59 -3.33 17.26
CA ARG A 32 -11.83 -4.11 16.04
C ARG A 32 -12.52 -3.27 14.97
N THR A 33 -13.61 -2.58 15.33
CA THR A 33 -14.36 -1.70 14.43
C THR A 33 -13.50 -0.54 13.92
N SER A 34 -12.66 0.07 14.77
CA SER A 34 -11.72 1.10 14.31
C SER A 34 -10.75 0.57 13.25
N GLY A 35 -10.24 -0.66 13.42
CA GLY A 35 -9.42 -1.30 12.41
C GLY A 35 -10.17 -1.63 11.12
N ASP A 36 -11.48 -1.93 11.18
CA ASP A 36 -12.33 -2.14 10.00
C ASP A 36 -12.49 -0.85 9.17
N VAL A 37 -12.47 0.30 9.82
CA VAL A 37 -12.51 1.61 9.16
C VAL A 37 -11.12 2.02 8.67
N LEU A 38 -10.11 1.90 9.53
CA LEU A 38 -8.76 2.38 9.26
C LEU A 38 -8.05 1.59 8.14
N VAL A 39 -8.50 0.37 7.82
CA VAL A 39 -7.94 -0.42 6.70
C VAL A 39 -7.98 0.33 5.37
N PHE A 40 -8.97 1.21 5.18
CA PHE A 40 -9.14 1.96 3.94
C PHE A 40 -8.24 3.20 3.85
N ILE A 41 -7.67 3.68 4.95
CA ILE A 41 -6.88 4.92 4.95
C ILE A 41 -5.70 4.84 3.99
N THR A 42 -4.90 3.79 4.05
CA THR A 42 -3.68 3.71 3.22
C THR A 42 -3.98 3.47 1.73
N PRO A 43 -4.92 2.60 1.30
CA PRO A 43 -5.31 2.51 -0.09
C PRO A 43 -5.94 3.80 -0.64
N VAL A 44 -6.82 4.45 0.15
CA VAL A 44 -7.47 5.70 -0.25
C VAL A 44 -6.44 6.83 -0.35
N ALA A 45 -5.53 6.97 0.61
CA ALA A 45 -4.44 7.93 0.56
C ALA A 45 -3.52 7.70 -0.64
N SER A 46 -3.21 6.44 -0.97
CA SER A 46 -2.46 6.06 -2.17
C SER A 46 -3.15 6.56 -3.44
N LEU A 47 -4.44 6.26 -3.57
CA LEU A 47 -5.24 6.67 -4.73
C LEU A 47 -5.36 8.20 -4.80
N ALA A 48 -5.65 8.86 -3.69
CA ALA A 48 -5.77 10.32 -3.63
C ALA A 48 -4.45 11.02 -4.04
N THR A 49 -3.31 10.51 -3.56
CA THR A 49 -1.99 11.05 -3.91
C THR A 49 -1.71 10.86 -5.41
N VAL A 50 -1.98 9.68 -5.95
CA VAL A 50 -1.81 9.38 -7.39
C VAL A 50 -2.65 10.32 -8.26
N LEU A 51 -3.90 10.55 -7.88
CA LEU A 51 -4.81 11.44 -8.63
C LEU A 51 -4.39 12.91 -8.49
N ALA A 52 -4.03 13.36 -7.30
CA ALA A 52 -3.59 14.72 -7.05
C ALA A 52 -2.28 15.06 -7.80
N THR A 53 -1.38 14.10 -7.92
CA THR A 53 -0.11 14.25 -8.64
C THR A 53 -0.19 13.89 -10.13
N GLN A 54 -1.37 13.49 -10.63
CA GLN A 54 -1.58 12.98 -12.00
C GLN A 54 -0.59 11.87 -12.38
N ASP A 55 -0.24 11.02 -11.41
CA ASP A 55 0.74 9.96 -11.55
C ASP A 55 0.10 8.70 -12.18
N TRP A 56 -0.17 8.75 -13.47
CA TRP A 56 -0.79 7.63 -14.21
C TRP A 56 0.03 6.34 -14.18
N GLN A 57 1.36 6.47 -14.08
CA GLN A 57 2.23 5.31 -13.90
C GLN A 57 2.07 4.70 -12.51
N GLY A 58 1.99 5.55 -11.47
CA GLY A 58 1.68 5.13 -10.11
C GLY A 58 0.31 4.46 -10.02
N LEU A 59 -0.70 4.97 -10.75
CA LEU A 59 -2.01 4.33 -10.81
C LEU A 59 -1.93 2.88 -11.32
N LYS A 60 -1.25 2.65 -12.44
CA LYS A 60 -1.03 1.30 -12.97
C LYS A 60 -0.33 0.39 -11.97
N GLN A 61 0.75 0.88 -11.34
CA GLN A 61 1.51 0.13 -10.34
C GLN A 61 0.66 -0.18 -9.09
N GLY A 62 -0.15 0.77 -8.64
CA GLY A 62 -1.08 0.60 -7.53
C GLY A 62 -2.15 -0.45 -7.84
N VAL A 63 -2.69 -0.47 -9.06
CA VAL A 63 -3.65 -1.49 -9.50
C VAL A 63 -3.01 -2.88 -9.48
N PHE A 64 -1.80 -3.06 -10.05
CA PHE A 64 -1.10 -4.35 -10.01
C PHE A 64 -0.77 -4.78 -8.58
N THR A 65 -0.35 -3.85 -7.73
CA THR A 65 -0.13 -4.11 -6.30
C THR A 65 -1.42 -4.61 -5.63
N GLY A 66 -2.53 -3.91 -5.83
CA GLY A 66 -3.83 -4.27 -5.23
C GLY A 66 -4.34 -5.62 -5.72
N VAL A 67 -4.35 -5.85 -7.02
CA VAL A 67 -4.80 -7.12 -7.63
C VAL A 67 -3.96 -8.30 -7.13
N THR A 68 -2.63 -8.15 -7.10
CA THR A 68 -1.74 -9.21 -6.61
C THR A 68 -1.94 -9.46 -5.11
N THR A 69 -2.02 -8.39 -4.32
CA THR A 69 -2.27 -8.51 -2.87
C THR A 69 -3.57 -9.26 -2.59
N LEU A 70 -4.66 -8.87 -3.23
CA LEU A 70 -5.95 -9.52 -3.06
C LEU A 70 -5.93 -10.97 -3.59
N GLY A 71 -5.39 -11.18 -4.78
CA GLY A 71 -5.32 -12.52 -5.40
C GLY A 71 -4.55 -13.52 -4.53
N VAL A 72 -3.35 -13.15 -4.07
CA VAL A 72 -2.53 -14.02 -3.20
C VAL A 72 -3.21 -14.22 -1.85
N THR A 73 -3.77 -13.16 -1.25
CA THR A 73 -4.47 -13.26 0.04
C THR A 73 -5.67 -14.18 -0.05
N TYR A 74 -6.50 -14.05 -1.08
CA TYR A 74 -7.65 -14.93 -1.25
C TYR A 74 -7.24 -16.37 -1.57
N ALA A 75 -6.28 -16.58 -2.46
CA ALA A 75 -5.79 -17.93 -2.77
C ALA A 75 -5.33 -18.66 -1.51
N LEU A 76 -4.48 -18.02 -0.69
CA LEU A 76 -4.00 -18.61 0.56
C LEU A 76 -5.12 -18.81 1.58
N LYS A 77 -6.10 -17.92 1.64
CA LYS A 77 -7.24 -18.01 2.56
C LYS A 77 -8.07 -19.28 2.32
N TYR A 78 -8.26 -19.65 1.07
CA TYR A 78 -9.00 -20.87 0.71
C TYR A 78 -8.14 -22.14 0.75
N LEU A 79 -6.83 -22.03 0.51
CA LEU A 79 -5.91 -23.17 0.54
C LEU A 79 -5.56 -23.60 1.98
N VAL A 80 -5.34 -22.63 2.89
CA VAL A 80 -4.80 -22.93 4.23
C VAL A 80 -5.86 -23.24 5.28
N LYS A 81 -7.13 -23.04 5.07
CA LYS A 81 -8.27 -23.39 5.96
C LYS A 81 -7.97 -23.31 7.45
N LYS A 82 -7.38 -22.21 7.94
CA LYS A 82 -7.03 -22.01 9.33
C LYS A 82 -8.22 -21.44 10.10
N GLU A 83 -8.58 -22.06 11.21
CA GLU A 83 -9.63 -21.57 12.10
C GLU A 83 -9.26 -20.23 12.74
N ARG A 84 -10.24 -19.34 12.91
CA ARG A 84 -10.04 -18.05 13.58
C ARG A 84 -9.98 -18.21 15.10
N PRO A 85 -9.24 -17.33 15.80
CA PRO A 85 -9.21 -17.32 17.26
C PRO A 85 -10.58 -17.07 17.93
N ASP A 86 -11.55 -16.51 17.23
CA ASP A 86 -12.93 -16.32 17.69
C ASP A 86 -13.90 -17.42 17.22
N PHE A 87 -13.39 -18.46 16.57
CA PHE A 87 -14.14 -19.62 16.05
C PHE A 87 -15.22 -19.26 15.02
N SER A 88 -15.15 -18.06 14.42
CA SER A 88 -16.19 -17.58 13.51
C SER A 88 -16.16 -18.27 12.14
N ASP A 89 -14.98 -18.62 11.64
CA ASP A 89 -14.79 -19.35 10.37
C ASP A 89 -13.38 -19.97 10.25
N ASN A 90 -13.15 -20.74 9.18
CA ASN A 90 -11.87 -21.39 8.87
C ASN A 90 -11.03 -20.64 7.83
N HIS A 91 -11.17 -19.33 7.73
CA HIS A 91 -10.44 -18.49 6.78
C HIS A 91 -9.62 -17.41 7.49
N SER A 92 -8.92 -17.80 8.57
CA SER A 92 -8.09 -16.87 9.33
C SER A 92 -6.87 -16.40 8.53
N PHE A 93 -6.14 -17.32 7.92
CA PHE A 93 -4.86 -17.05 7.27
C PHE A 93 -5.00 -16.73 5.78
N PRO A 94 -4.28 -15.74 5.28
CA PRO A 94 -3.67 -14.62 6.00
C PRO A 94 -4.69 -13.51 6.30
N SER A 95 -4.32 -12.49 7.10
CA SER A 95 -5.18 -11.35 7.42
C SER A 95 -5.32 -10.41 6.23
N MET A 96 -6.52 -10.32 5.64
CA MET A 96 -6.81 -9.43 4.51
C MET A 96 -6.66 -7.95 4.90
N HIS A 97 -7.17 -7.53 6.06
CA HIS A 97 -7.05 -6.16 6.53
C HIS A 97 -5.58 -5.74 6.59
N THR A 98 -4.73 -6.62 7.10
CA THR A 98 -3.29 -6.34 7.16
C THR A 98 -2.67 -6.31 5.78
N SER A 99 -2.98 -7.26 4.89
CA SER A 99 -2.44 -7.28 3.53
C SER A 99 -2.78 -5.99 2.76
N VAL A 100 -4.03 -5.57 2.79
CA VAL A 100 -4.50 -4.38 2.07
C VAL A 100 -3.89 -3.10 2.64
N SER A 101 -3.87 -2.98 3.97
CA SER A 101 -3.31 -1.80 4.63
C SER A 101 -1.80 -1.68 4.38
N PHE A 102 -1.04 -2.77 4.51
CA PHE A 102 0.40 -2.78 4.25
C PHE A 102 0.74 -2.61 2.77
N ALA A 103 -0.11 -3.07 1.85
CA ALA A 103 0.06 -2.80 0.41
C ALA A 103 -0.01 -1.30 0.11
N GLY A 104 -1.01 -0.61 0.68
CA GLY A 104 -1.14 0.85 0.55
C GLY A 104 0.04 1.60 1.19
N ALA A 105 0.44 1.21 2.41
CA ALA A 105 1.57 1.85 3.10
C ALA A 105 2.90 1.67 2.36
N ALA A 106 3.18 0.45 1.91
CA ALA A 106 4.39 0.14 1.15
C ALA A 106 4.38 0.83 -0.23
N PHE A 107 3.22 0.93 -0.88
CA PHE A 107 3.08 1.70 -2.11
C PHE A 107 3.43 3.18 -1.90
N ILE A 108 2.85 3.83 -0.86
CA ILE A 108 3.16 5.23 -0.53
C ILE A 108 4.65 5.39 -0.24
N GLN A 109 5.22 4.53 0.59
CA GLN A 109 6.63 4.59 0.94
C GLN A 109 7.53 4.41 -0.28
N ARG A 110 7.27 3.37 -1.09
CA ARG A 110 8.10 3.04 -2.25
C ARG A 110 7.98 4.09 -3.36
N ARG A 111 6.77 4.67 -3.55
CA ARG A 111 6.48 5.64 -4.60
C ARG A 111 6.89 7.05 -4.23
N TYR A 112 6.54 7.49 -3.01
CA TYR A 112 6.62 8.89 -2.58
C TYR A 112 7.61 9.12 -1.42
N GLY A 113 8.27 8.06 -0.94
CA GLY A 113 9.34 8.13 0.04
C GLY A 113 8.92 7.96 1.49
N TRP A 114 9.92 7.89 2.38
CA TRP A 114 9.73 7.55 3.78
C TRP A 114 8.98 8.62 4.59
N LYS A 115 9.04 9.88 4.20
CA LYS A 115 8.29 10.96 4.87
C LYS A 115 6.80 10.64 4.96
N TRP A 116 6.23 10.08 3.90
CA TRP A 116 4.83 9.67 3.82
C TRP A 116 4.62 8.19 4.20
N GLY A 117 5.66 7.40 4.03
CA GLY A 117 5.62 5.97 4.37
C GLY A 117 5.52 5.71 5.87
N ILE A 118 6.26 6.46 6.71
CA ILE A 118 6.25 6.26 8.17
C ILE A 118 4.85 6.36 8.76
N PRO A 119 4.07 7.44 8.54
CA PRO A 119 2.71 7.52 9.06
C PRO A 119 1.79 6.44 8.46
N ALA A 120 1.96 6.08 7.18
CA ALA A 120 1.18 5.03 6.55
C ALA A 120 1.45 3.65 7.20
N TYR A 121 2.70 3.32 7.48
CA TYR A 121 3.05 2.08 8.20
C TYR A 121 2.55 2.09 9.65
N ALA A 122 2.55 3.23 10.33
CA ALA A 122 1.99 3.33 11.68
C ALA A 122 0.49 2.97 11.69
N VAL A 123 -0.29 3.50 10.74
CA VAL A 123 -1.71 3.13 10.56
C VAL A 123 -1.85 1.64 10.26
N SER A 124 -1.05 1.09 9.33
CA SER A 124 -1.13 -0.33 8.96
C SER A 124 -0.77 -1.26 10.12
N THR A 125 0.22 -0.88 10.94
CA THR A 125 0.59 -1.62 12.14
C THR A 125 -0.55 -1.62 13.16
N TYR A 126 -1.21 -0.48 13.37
CA TYR A 126 -2.40 -0.40 14.21
C TYR A 126 -3.53 -1.29 13.68
N VAL A 127 -3.79 -1.27 12.37
CA VAL A 127 -4.78 -2.18 11.75
C VAL A 127 -4.44 -3.63 12.03
N GLY A 128 -3.19 -4.06 11.82
CA GLY A 128 -2.76 -5.42 12.14
C GLY A 128 -2.96 -5.79 13.61
N TRP A 129 -2.51 -4.92 14.53
CA TRP A 129 -2.70 -5.10 15.96
C TRP A 129 -4.19 -5.21 16.34
N SER A 130 -5.06 -4.38 15.75
CA SER A 130 -6.49 -4.41 16.01
C SER A 130 -7.14 -5.76 15.69
N ARG A 131 -6.59 -6.49 14.69
CA ARG A 131 -7.08 -7.85 14.34
C ARG A 131 -6.75 -8.86 15.42
N VAL A 132 -5.55 -8.77 15.98
CA VAL A 132 -5.11 -9.67 17.06
C VAL A 132 -5.85 -9.36 18.36
N TYR A 133 -5.92 -8.08 18.73
CA TYR A 133 -6.65 -7.63 19.92
C TYR A 133 -8.15 -7.97 19.85
N GLY A 134 -8.74 -7.82 18.67
CA GLY A 134 -10.14 -8.17 18.37
C GLY A 134 -10.41 -9.65 18.16
N LYS A 135 -9.40 -10.55 18.37
CA LYS A 135 -9.52 -12.01 18.25
C LYS A 135 -9.95 -12.52 16.87
N LYS A 136 -9.80 -11.73 15.79
CA LYS A 136 -10.09 -12.17 14.42
C LYS A 136 -8.94 -12.92 13.77
N HIS A 137 -7.72 -12.60 14.15
CA HIS A 137 -6.48 -13.17 13.61
C HIS A 137 -5.44 -13.35 14.72
N ASP A 138 -4.49 -14.22 14.51
CA ASP A 138 -3.27 -14.28 15.33
C ASP A 138 -2.12 -13.50 14.67
N TRP A 139 -0.97 -13.48 15.35
CA TRP A 139 0.21 -12.77 14.87
C TRP A 139 0.78 -13.32 13.56
N TRP A 140 0.64 -14.63 13.31
CA TRP A 140 1.08 -15.25 12.05
C TRP A 140 0.24 -14.81 10.87
N ASP A 141 -1.09 -14.71 11.06
CA ASP A 141 -2.00 -14.20 10.02
C ASP A 141 -1.66 -12.75 9.65
N VAL A 142 -1.34 -11.94 10.67
CA VAL A 142 -0.98 -10.53 10.52
C VAL A 142 0.39 -10.39 9.86
N ALA A 143 1.40 -11.15 10.31
CA ALA A 143 2.74 -11.13 9.73
C ALA A 143 2.72 -11.55 8.25
N ALA A 144 2.03 -12.64 7.93
CA ALA A 144 1.86 -13.09 6.55
C ALA A 144 1.14 -12.04 5.70
N GLY A 145 0.06 -11.44 6.23
CA GLY A 145 -0.65 -10.35 5.56
C GLY A 145 0.27 -9.15 5.27
N ALA A 146 1.07 -8.73 6.23
CA ALA A 146 2.03 -7.63 6.06
C ALA A 146 3.07 -7.94 4.97
N VAL A 147 3.61 -9.16 4.96
CA VAL A 147 4.58 -9.60 3.94
C VAL A 147 3.96 -9.63 2.55
N ILE A 148 2.74 -10.16 2.41
CA ILE A 148 2.03 -10.21 1.13
C ILE A 148 1.77 -8.79 0.61
N GLY A 149 1.22 -7.91 1.45
CA GLY A 149 0.91 -6.55 1.05
C GLY A 149 2.15 -5.74 0.69
N ALA A 150 3.13 -5.69 1.58
CA ALA A 150 4.38 -4.98 1.33
C ALA A 150 5.16 -5.58 0.16
N GLY A 151 5.28 -6.91 0.09
CA GLY A 151 5.96 -7.62 -0.99
C GLY A 151 5.34 -7.30 -2.36
N SER A 152 4.01 -7.33 -2.49
CA SER A 152 3.32 -6.95 -3.72
C SER A 152 3.66 -5.51 -4.14
N ALA A 153 3.65 -4.56 -3.19
CA ALA A 153 4.01 -3.18 -3.49
C ALA A 153 5.47 -3.05 -3.95
N TYR A 154 6.40 -3.73 -3.29
CA TYR A 154 7.82 -3.67 -3.67
C TYR A 154 8.11 -4.28 -5.05
N ILE A 155 7.35 -5.30 -5.46
CA ILE A 155 7.47 -5.93 -6.79
C ILE A 155 7.02 -4.97 -7.90
N PHE A 156 5.87 -4.31 -7.72
CA PHE A 156 5.25 -3.53 -8.79
C PHE A 156 5.52 -2.04 -8.73
N THR A 157 5.96 -1.49 -7.58
CA THR A 157 6.10 -0.05 -7.40
C THR A 157 7.54 0.41 -7.57
N ARG A 158 7.73 1.42 -8.40
CA ARG A 158 9.01 2.13 -8.58
C ARG A 158 8.88 3.55 -8.02
N PRO A 159 9.98 4.16 -7.52
CA PRO A 159 9.97 5.54 -7.04
C PRO A 159 9.40 6.51 -8.09
N PHE A 160 8.70 7.53 -7.61
CA PHE A 160 8.21 8.61 -8.46
C PHE A 160 9.39 9.46 -8.93
N ALA A 161 9.77 9.32 -10.19
CA ALA A 161 10.79 10.15 -10.79
C ALA A 161 10.16 11.52 -11.15
N LYS A 162 10.48 12.57 -10.39
CA LYS A 162 10.28 13.93 -10.91
C LYS A 162 11.12 14.02 -12.19
N LYS A 163 10.53 14.48 -13.30
CA LYS A 163 11.28 14.81 -14.52
C LYS A 163 12.27 15.92 -14.16
N HIS A 164 13.51 15.56 -13.88
CA HIS A 164 14.58 16.52 -13.86
C HIS A 164 14.86 16.89 -15.31
N ASN A 165 14.63 18.13 -15.70
CA ASN A 165 15.11 18.65 -16.96
C ASN A 165 16.64 18.68 -16.87
N LEU A 166 17.30 17.66 -17.42
CA LEU A 166 18.72 17.72 -17.68
C LEU A 166 18.93 18.68 -18.87
N SER A 167 19.19 19.94 -18.60
CA SER A 167 19.66 20.85 -19.63
C SER A 167 21.17 20.69 -19.74
N ILE A 168 21.63 20.04 -20.77
CA ILE A 168 23.05 20.04 -21.16
C ILE A 168 23.25 21.32 -21.95
N SER A 169 23.78 22.36 -21.31
CA SER A 169 24.23 23.56 -22.01
C SER A 169 25.67 23.36 -22.43
N PRO A 170 25.97 23.34 -23.74
CA PRO A 170 27.36 23.45 -24.16
C PRO A 170 27.87 24.83 -23.80
N VAL A 171 28.83 24.91 -22.92
CA VAL A 171 29.57 26.15 -22.67
C VAL A 171 30.49 26.38 -23.88
N ALA A 172 30.08 27.26 -24.79
CA ALA A 172 30.97 27.80 -25.79
C ALA A 172 31.93 28.77 -25.11
N GLY A 173 33.11 28.31 -24.79
CA GLY A 173 34.19 29.17 -24.34
C GLY A 173 34.84 29.85 -25.52
N ASP A 174 34.72 31.19 -25.58
CA ASP A 174 35.61 32.00 -26.43
C ASP A 174 37.02 31.93 -25.84
N ALA A 175 37.84 31.14 -26.47
CA ALA A 175 39.29 31.39 -26.50
C ALA A 175 40.02 30.36 -27.32
N LEU A 176 40.73 30.78 -28.32
CA LEU A 176 41.85 30.12 -28.96
C LEU A 176 42.83 29.60 -27.91
N SER A 177 42.70 28.32 -27.56
CA SER A 177 43.82 27.54 -26.98
C SER A 177 43.42 26.06 -26.92
N TYR A 178 44.33 25.23 -27.31
CA TYR A 178 44.27 23.77 -27.27
C TYR A 178 43.90 23.24 -25.87
N ALA A 179 42.63 22.99 -25.61
CA ALA A 179 42.19 22.27 -24.43
C ALA A 179 41.00 21.35 -24.80
N PRO A 180 41.02 20.09 -24.38
CA PRO A 180 39.94 19.17 -24.66
C PRO A 180 38.64 19.63 -24.00
N PHE A 181 37.52 19.37 -24.69
CA PHE A 181 36.15 19.69 -24.23
C PHE A 181 35.89 19.11 -22.85
N TYR A 182 35.82 19.95 -21.84
CA TYR A 182 35.31 19.59 -20.53
C TYR A 182 33.79 19.82 -20.50
N TYR A 183 33.03 18.75 -20.45
CA TYR A 183 31.60 18.82 -20.17
C TYR A 183 31.42 19.06 -18.68
N GLN A 184 31.04 20.27 -18.29
CA GLN A 184 30.61 20.54 -16.92
C GLN A 184 29.14 20.20 -16.79
N LEU A 185 28.86 19.15 -16.02
CA LEU A 185 27.49 18.73 -15.66
C LEU A 185 27.00 19.65 -14.53
N PHE A 186 26.19 20.64 -14.82
CA PHE A 186 25.51 21.43 -13.80
C PHE A 186 24.21 20.71 -13.42
N LEU A 187 24.20 20.08 -12.23
CA LEU A 187 22.98 19.67 -11.55
C LEU A 187 22.37 20.89 -10.86
N GLN A 188 21.43 21.55 -11.48
CA GLN A 188 20.65 22.60 -10.85
C GLN A 188 19.51 21.94 -10.09
N PHE A 189 19.67 21.80 -8.76
CA PHE A 189 18.58 21.48 -7.87
C PHE A 189 17.70 22.74 -7.71
N SER A 190 16.60 22.84 -8.45
CA SER A 190 15.60 23.84 -8.17
C SER A 190 14.78 23.37 -6.98
N ASN A 191 14.97 24.01 -5.84
CA ASN A 191 14.07 23.95 -4.72
C ASN A 191 12.76 24.64 -5.13
N VAL A 192 11.66 23.87 -5.21
CA VAL A 192 10.28 24.32 -5.01
C VAL A 192 9.55 23.22 -4.24
#